data_63963eb9eddd192916960138a1684b8b
#
_entry.id   63963eb9eddd192916960138a1684b8b
#
_cell.length_a   1.000
_cell.length_b   1.000
_cell.length_c   1.000
_cell.angle_alpha   90.00
_cell.angle_beta   90.00
_cell.angle_gamma   90.00
#
_symmetry.space_group_name_H-M   'P 1'
#
loop_
_entity.id
_entity.type
_entity.pdbx_description
1 polymer ?
#
loop_
_entity_poly.entity_id
_entity_poly.type
_entity_poly.pdbx_seq_one_letter_code
_entity_poly.pdbx_strand_id
1 'polypeptide(L)'
;MTTPPDERALKALTAKISQARGLRCEAYKERCLRRRLAVRMRARGVHTFDAYSQVLDEDAAEYDRLIDTLTINVTKFWRNAETWQALAAPYLLALWRARQGHVRAWSAGCASGEEPYTVAVALAETARGLGEESLLPRARIDATDVDRESLERTRAGDFPESTFSEMPPDLTRRYFTAGAMRRYRAPHMLSLMGLPKLLRICTSYLSRR
;
A
#
# COMPACT_ATOMS: atom_id res chain seq x y z
N MET A 1 -41.08 -2.13 -2.76
CA MET A 1 -40.36 -3.06 -1.87
C MET A 1 -39.56 -2.21 -0.88
N THR A 2 -39.87 -2.25 0.41
CA THR A 2 -39.16 -1.48 1.45
C THR A 2 -37.84 -2.17 1.79
N THR A 3 -36.74 -1.44 1.63
CA THR A 3 -35.39 -1.91 2.01
C THR A 3 -35.37 -2.30 3.51
N PRO A 4 -34.80 -3.47 3.88
CA PRO A 4 -34.68 -3.89 5.27
C PRO A 4 -34.05 -2.83 6.16
N PRO A 5 -34.45 -2.71 7.45
CA PRO A 5 -33.89 -1.71 8.37
C PRO A 5 -32.36 -1.73 8.46
N ASP A 6 -31.77 -2.91 8.51
CA ASP A 6 -30.32 -3.13 8.58
C ASP A 6 -29.59 -2.63 7.31
N GLU A 7 -30.20 -2.77 6.14
CA GLU A 7 -29.62 -2.29 4.88
C GLU A 7 -29.67 -0.75 4.78
N ARG A 8 -30.73 -0.13 5.30
CA ARG A 8 -30.83 1.33 5.38
C ARG A 8 -29.80 1.92 6.33
N ALA A 9 -29.66 1.31 7.50
CA ALA A 9 -28.66 1.71 8.49
C ALA A 9 -27.22 1.58 7.95
N LEU A 10 -26.91 0.48 7.23
CA LEU A 10 -25.64 0.31 6.56
C LEU A 10 -25.38 1.39 5.51
N LYS A 11 -26.36 1.69 4.65
CA LYS A 11 -26.22 2.74 3.63
C LYS A 11 -26.01 4.12 4.25
N ALA A 12 -26.71 4.45 5.32
CA ALA A 12 -26.53 5.70 6.05
C ALA A 12 -25.11 5.81 6.65
N LEU A 13 -24.64 4.73 7.30
CA LEU A 13 -23.30 4.66 7.88
C LEU A 13 -22.21 4.79 6.80
N THR A 14 -22.34 4.09 5.68
CA THR A 14 -21.35 4.16 4.59
C THR A 14 -21.31 5.52 3.92
N ALA A 15 -22.47 6.17 3.73
CA ALA A 15 -22.55 7.54 3.24
C ALA A 15 -21.84 8.52 4.18
N LYS A 16 -22.06 8.38 5.49
CA LYS A 16 -21.39 9.17 6.54
C LYS A 16 -19.88 9.00 6.51
N ILE A 17 -19.38 7.77 6.43
CA ILE A 17 -17.94 7.47 6.33
C ILE A 17 -17.35 8.10 5.07
N SER A 18 -18.04 7.97 3.93
CA SER A 18 -17.60 8.53 2.66
C SER A 18 -17.51 10.06 2.72
N GLN A 19 -18.49 10.72 3.32
CA GLN A 19 -18.51 12.17 3.49
C GLN A 19 -17.41 12.65 4.44
N ALA A 20 -17.22 11.97 5.55
CA ALA A 20 -16.26 12.39 6.59
C ALA A 20 -14.79 12.17 6.22
N ARG A 21 -14.51 11.13 5.43
CA ARG A 21 -13.13 10.69 5.15
C ARG A 21 -12.80 10.49 3.66
N GLY A 22 -13.74 10.74 2.75
CA GLY A 22 -13.56 10.58 1.31
C GLY A 22 -13.41 9.10 0.87
N LEU A 23 -13.64 8.12 1.76
CA LEU A 23 -13.54 6.71 1.44
C LEU A 23 -14.78 6.26 0.64
N ARG A 24 -14.60 5.84 -0.60
CA ARG A 24 -15.69 5.34 -1.45
C ARG A 24 -16.12 3.94 -1.01
N CYS A 25 -16.97 3.86 0.03
CA CYS A 25 -17.47 2.59 0.56
C CYS A 25 -18.19 1.74 -0.49
N GLU A 26 -18.79 2.38 -1.49
CA GLU A 26 -19.49 1.71 -2.62
C GLU A 26 -18.55 0.87 -3.51
N ALA A 27 -17.25 1.19 -3.52
CA ALA A 27 -16.25 0.42 -4.25
C ALA A 27 -15.91 -0.93 -3.59
N TYR A 28 -16.34 -1.14 -2.36
CA TYR A 28 -16.12 -2.40 -1.64
C TYR A 28 -17.24 -3.39 -1.88
N LYS A 29 -16.88 -4.69 -1.97
CA LYS A 29 -17.90 -5.74 -1.91
C LYS A 29 -18.59 -5.68 -0.54
N GLU A 30 -19.92 -5.58 -0.54
CA GLU A 30 -20.72 -5.40 0.68
C GLU A 30 -20.37 -6.42 1.78
N ARG A 31 -20.20 -7.70 1.43
CA ARG A 31 -19.78 -8.74 2.38
C ARG A 31 -18.46 -8.42 3.08
N CYS A 32 -17.50 -7.84 2.36
CA CYS A 32 -16.20 -7.46 2.94
C CYS A 32 -16.36 -6.27 3.86
N LEU A 33 -17.13 -5.28 3.44
CA LEU A 33 -17.42 -4.09 4.22
C LEU A 33 -18.12 -4.44 5.53
N ARG A 34 -19.20 -5.22 5.49
CA ARG A 34 -19.95 -5.69 6.67
C ARG A 34 -19.03 -6.43 7.65
N ARG A 35 -18.20 -7.35 7.17
CA ARG A 35 -17.27 -8.10 8.01
C ARG A 35 -16.29 -7.18 8.76
N ARG A 36 -15.80 -6.14 8.12
CA ARG A 36 -14.84 -5.21 8.68
C ARG A 36 -15.47 -4.22 9.65
N LEU A 37 -16.65 -3.70 9.30
CA LEU A 37 -17.48 -2.92 10.23
C LEU A 37 -17.77 -3.73 11.50
N ALA A 38 -18.14 -5.01 11.35
CA ALA A 38 -18.40 -5.88 12.50
C ALA A 38 -17.18 -6.09 13.39
N VAL A 39 -15.95 -6.02 12.88
CA VAL A 39 -14.72 -6.05 13.70
C VAL A 39 -14.66 -4.81 14.60
N ARG A 40 -14.88 -3.62 14.04
CA ARG A 40 -14.84 -2.36 14.81
C ARG A 40 -16.01 -2.24 15.78
N MET A 41 -17.22 -2.62 15.33
CA MET A 41 -18.41 -2.64 16.18
C MET A 41 -18.20 -3.50 17.41
N ARG A 42 -17.64 -4.71 17.26
CA ARG A 42 -17.29 -5.59 18.38
C ARG A 42 -16.26 -4.97 19.31
N ALA A 43 -15.21 -4.33 18.75
CA ALA A 43 -14.19 -3.65 19.54
C ALA A 43 -14.74 -2.47 20.37
N ARG A 44 -15.87 -1.91 19.95
CA ARG A 44 -16.60 -0.83 20.66
C ARG A 44 -17.80 -1.32 21.47
N GLY A 45 -18.06 -2.61 21.48
CA GLY A 45 -19.17 -3.21 22.24
C GLY A 45 -20.56 -2.86 21.70
N VAL A 46 -20.68 -2.46 20.41
CA VAL A 46 -21.94 -2.11 19.77
C VAL A 46 -22.35 -3.15 18.73
N HIS A 47 -23.66 -3.34 18.52
CA HIS A 47 -24.18 -4.44 17.71
C HIS A 47 -25.03 -3.98 16.53
N THR A 48 -25.31 -2.65 16.39
CA THR A 48 -26.08 -2.08 15.30
C THR A 48 -25.29 -1.02 14.57
N PHE A 49 -25.56 -0.81 13.28
CA PHE A 49 -24.89 0.23 12.50
C PHE A 49 -25.25 1.65 12.99
N ASP A 50 -26.46 1.84 13.51
CA ASP A 50 -26.87 3.13 14.09
C ASP A 50 -26.10 3.45 15.37
N ALA A 51 -25.93 2.47 16.27
CA ALA A 51 -25.12 2.65 17.48
C ALA A 51 -23.65 2.94 17.13
N TYR A 52 -23.11 2.26 16.10
CA TYR A 52 -21.76 2.52 15.65
C TYR A 52 -21.61 3.89 14.98
N SER A 53 -22.65 4.34 14.27
CA SER A 53 -22.70 5.71 13.75
C SER A 53 -22.60 6.78 14.84
N GLN A 54 -23.23 6.55 16.00
CA GLN A 54 -23.10 7.44 17.17
C GLN A 54 -21.69 7.42 17.75
N VAL A 55 -21.06 6.24 17.88
CA VAL A 55 -19.65 6.13 18.31
C VAL A 55 -18.73 6.97 17.43
N LEU A 56 -18.96 6.99 16.11
CA LEU A 56 -18.17 7.80 15.18
C LEU A 56 -18.39 9.31 15.37
N ASP A 57 -19.56 9.75 15.88
CA ASP A 57 -19.80 11.14 16.20
C ASP A 57 -19.09 11.58 17.48
N GLU A 58 -18.98 10.66 18.44
CA GLU A 58 -18.43 10.94 19.77
C GLU A 58 -16.89 10.79 19.83
N ASP A 59 -16.32 9.92 19.00
CA ASP A 59 -14.89 9.57 18.99
C ASP A 59 -14.28 9.74 17.59
N ALA A 60 -13.71 10.91 17.32
CA ALA A 60 -13.07 11.20 16.04
C ALA A 60 -11.89 10.25 15.72
N ALA A 61 -11.20 9.73 16.76
CA ALA A 61 -10.11 8.76 16.57
C ALA A 61 -10.62 7.39 16.11
N GLU A 62 -11.90 7.09 16.33
CA GLU A 62 -12.51 5.86 15.83
C GLU A 62 -12.61 5.84 14.30
N TYR A 63 -12.77 7.00 13.66
CA TYR A 63 -12.71 7.06 12.20
C TYR A 63 -11.36 6.58 11.67
N ASP A 64 -10.26 6.98 12.29
CA ASP A 64 -8.94 6.57 11.83
C ASP A 64 -8.76 5.05 11.98
N ARG A 65 -9.15 4.48 13.13
CA ARG A 65 -9.14 3.02 13.36
C ARG A 65 -10.08 2.26 12.42
N LEU A 66 -11.20 2.88 12.04
CA LEU A 66 -12.13 2.31 11.08
C LEU A 66 -11.50 2.29 9.69
N ILE A 67 -10.89 3.38 9.24
CA ILE A 67 -10.22 3.46 7.94
C ILE A 67 -9.12 2.40 7.86
N ASP A 68 -8.28 2.27 8.89
CA ASP A 68 -7.24 1.24 8.96
C ASP A 68 -7.84 -0.18 8.84
N THR A 69 -9.01 -0.41 9.43
CA THR A 69 -9.71 -1.69 9.34
C THR A 69 -10.36 -1.90 7.98
N LEU A 70 -10.86 -0.86 7.33
CA LEU A 70 -11.50 -0.92 6.02
C LEU A 70 -10.49 -1.05 4.88
N THR A 71 -9.32 -0.42 4.99
CA THR A 71 -8.24 -0.55 4.02
C THR A 71 -7.61 -1.95 4.12
N ILE A 72 -7.62 -2.70 3.01
CA ILE A 72 -6.99 -4.04 2.98
C ILE A 72 -5.54 -3.87 2.63
N ASN A 73 -4.67 -3.93 3.64
CA ASN A 73 -3.23 -3.90 3.43
C ASN A 73 -2.65 -5.32 3.25
N VAL A 74 -3.31 -6.16 2.40
CA VAL A 74 -2.73 -7.44 1.99
C VAL A 74 -1.83 -7.19 0.79
N THR A 75 -0.56 -7.02 1.06
CA THR A 75 0.47 -6.77 0.05
C THR A 75 1.65 -7.73 0.29
N LYS A 76 2.38 -8.04 -0.77
CA LYS A 76 3.57 -8.89 -0.74
C LYS A 76 4.57 -8.38 -1.77
N PHE A 77 5.83 -8.64 -1.53
CA PHE A 77 6.85 -8.48 -2.55
C PHE A 77 6.60 -9.44 -3.72
N TRP A 78 6.77 -8.94 -4.93
CA TRP A 78 6.59 -9.72 -6.18
C TRP A 78 5.20 -10.32 -6.34
N ARG A 79 4.20 -9.74 -5.70
CA ARG A 79 2.81 -10.22 -5.79
C ARG A 79 2.38 -10.34 -7.25
N ASN A 80 1.85 -11.50 -7.63
CA ASN A 80 1.57 -11.88 -9.02
C ASN A 80 2.86 -11.96 -9.86
N ALA A 81 3.77 -12.86 -9.50
CA ALA A 81 5.10 -13.02 -10.08
C ALA A 81 5.11 -13.01 -11.62
N GLU A 82 4.10 -13.61 -12.26
CA GLU A 82 3.94 -13.62 -13.72
C GLU A 82 3.83 -12.20 -14.31
N THR A 83 3.11 -11.32 -13.62
CA THR A 83 2.98 -9.91 -14.03
C THR A 83 4.33 -9.20 -13.97
N TRP A 84 5.12 -9.45 -12.93
CA TRP A 84 6.46 -8.86 -12.79
C TRP A 84 7.42 -9.41 -13.83
N GLN A 85 7.35 -10.70 -14.15
CA GLN A 85 8.15 -11.30 -15.22
C GLN A 85 7.80 -10.69 -16.58
N ALA A 86 6.50 -10.53 -16.88
CA ALA A 86 6.06 -9.91 -18.12
C ALA A 86 6.45 -8.44 -18.21
N LEU A 87 6.46 -7.71 -17.09
CA LEU A 87 6.84 -6.29 -17.03
C LEU A 87 8.35 -6.09 -17.16
N ALA A 88 9.15 -6.90 -16.43
CA ALA A 88 10.58 -6.68 -16.28
C ALA A 88 11.36 -6.84 -17.60
N ALA A 89 11.16 -7.93 -18.32
CA ALA A 89 12.00 -8.23 -19.48
C ALA A 89 11.73 -7.31 -20.70
N PRO A 90 10.51 -7.16 -21.25
CA PRO A 90 10.34 -6.33 -22.44
C PRO A 90 10.14 -4.84 -22.12
N TYR A 91 9.33 -4.51 -21.09
CA TYR A 91 8.87 -3.13 -20.90
C TYR A 91 9.83 -2.27 -20.08
N LEU A 92 10.31 -2.75 -18.92
CA LEU A 92 11.23 -1.97 -18.10
C LEU A 92 12.56 -1.76 -18.80
N LEU A 93 13.06 -2.78 -19.50
CA LEU A 93 14.29 -2.67 -20.27
C LEU A 93 14.17 -1.65 -21.41
N ALA A 94 13.08 -1.71 -22.18
CA ALA A 94 12.82 -0.76 -23.26
C ALA A 94 12.66 0.67 -22.73
N LEU A 95 11.89 0.83 -21.65
CA LEU A 95 11.68 2.12 -20.99
C LEU A 95 12.98 2.68 -20.44
N TRP A 96 13.79 1.86 -19.77
CA TRP A 96 15.07 2.26 -19.21
C TRP A 96 16.02 2.79 -20.26
N ARG A 97 16.19 2.06 -21.38
CA ARG A 97 17.03 2.46 -22.51
C ARG A 97 16.52 3.75 -23.17
N ALA A 98 15.22 3.81 -23.47
CA ALA A 98 14.61 4.98 -24.14
C ALA A 98 14.72 6.24 -23.29
N ARG A 99 14.80 6.11 -21.96
CA ARG A 99 14.83 7.24 -21.02
C ARG A 99 16.18 7.42 -20.33
N GLN A 100 17.17 6.62 -20.67
CA GLN A 100 18.52 6.69 -20.08
C GLN A 100 18.48 6.76 -18.53
N GLY A 101 17.70 5.89 -17.91
CA GLY A 101 17.49 5.82 -16.46
C GLY A 101 16.47 6.83 -15.89
N HIS A 102 16.01 7.82 -16.65
CA HIS A 102 14.98 8.78 -16.20
C HIS A 102 13.59 8.17 -16.18
N VAL A 103 13.40 7.13 -15.38
CA VAL A 103 12.13 6.43 -15.24
C VAL A 103 11.34 7.01 -14.05
N ARG A 104 10.05 7.25 -14.25
CA ARG A 104 9.13 7.63 -13.19
C ARG A 104 8.06 6.57 -13.05
N ALA A 105 7.89 6.05 -11.83
CA ALA A 105 6.84 5.12 -11.48
C ALA A 105 5.95 5.71 -10.38
N TRP A 106 4.70 5.31 -10.37
CA TRP A 106 3.75 5.67 -9.33
C TRP A 106 3.05 4.41 -8.81
N SER A 107 3.22 4.14 -7.51
CA SER A 107 2.50 3.10 -6.78
C SER A 107 1.32 3.75 -6.07
N ALA A 108 0.13 3.54 -6.60
CA ALA A 108 -1.12 4.09 -6.09
C ALA A 108 -1.81 3.07 -5.18
N GLY A 109 -1.97 3.39 -3.90
CA GLY A 109 -2.43 2.43 -2.89
C GLY A 109 -1.31 1.47 -2.48
N CYS A 110 -0.15 2.04 -2.13
CA CYS A 110 1.09 1.27 -1.91
C CYS A 110 1.08 0.40 -0.65
N ALA A 111 0.06 0.50 0.18
CA ALA A 111 -0.04 -0.18 1.48
C ALA A 111 1.25 -0.02 2.31
N SER A 112 1.78 -1.09 2.88
CA SER A 112 3.02 -1.08 3.69
C SER A 112 4.32 -1.01 2.88
N GLY A 113 4.24 -0.83 1.55
CA GLY A 113 5.40 -0.49 0.72
C GLY A 113 5.96 -1.62 -0.12
N GLU A 114 5.46 -2.84 -0.03
CA GLU A 114 5.99 -3.99 -0.77
C GLU A 114 5.98 -3.76 -2.29
N GLU A 115 4.95 -3.08 -2.82
CA GLU A 115 4.87 -2.78 -4.26
C GLU A 115 5.92 -1.75 -4.71
N PRO A 116 6.03 -0.53 -4.13
CA PRO A 116 7.04 0.43 -4.58
C PRO A 116 8.48 -0.07 -4.39
N TYR A 117 8.74 -0.88 -3.36
CA TYR A 117 10.04 -1.53 -3.22
C TYR A 117 10.25 -2.64 -4.25
N THR A 118 9.21 -3.38 -4.66
CA THR A 118 9.29 -4.32 -5.79
C THR A 118 9.64 -3.60 -7.09
N VAL A 119 9.00 -2.45 -7.36
CA VAL A 119 9.36 -1.60 -8.52
C VAL A 119 10.83 -1.18 -8.45
N ALA A 120 11.31 -0.79 -7.27
CA ALA A 120 12.69 -0.37 -7.08
C ALA A 120 13.68 -1.51 -7.36
N VAL A 121 13.39 -2.73 -6.87
CA VAL A 121 14.19 -3.93 -7.17
C VAL A 121 14.19 -4.23 -8.66
N ALA A 122 13.05 -4.17 -9.32
CA ALA A 122 12.93 -4.43 -10.76
C ALA A 122 13.76 -3.42 -11.60
N LEU A 123 13.74 -2.14 -11.23
CA LEU A 123 14.59 -1.12 -11.87
C LEU A 123 16.08 -1.36 -11.60
N ALA A 124 16.44 -1.74 -10.35
CA ALA A 124 17.82 -2.06 -10.00
C ALA A 124 18.35 -3.26 -10.77
N GLU A 125 17.55 -4.33 -10.91
CA GLU A 125 17.93 -5.49 -11.71
C GLU A 125 18.06 -5.16 -13.21
N THR A 126 17.18 -4.29 -13.71
CA THR A 126 17.29 -3.79 -15.10
C THR A 126 18.59 -3.04 -15.32
N ALA A 127 18.91 -2.09 -14.44
CA ALA A 127 20.16 -1.32 -14.52
C ALA A 127 21.40 -2.21 -14.37
N ARG A 128 21.36 -3.16 -13.43
CA ARG A 128 22.44 -4.12 -13.19
C ARG A 128 22.69 -5.02 -14.41
N GLY A 129 21.62 -5.51 -15.04
CA GLY A 129 21.73 -6.32 -16.26
C GLY A 129 22.35 -5.59 -17.45
N LEU A 130 22.36 -4.24 -17.41
CA LEU A 130 22.98 -3.36 -18.40
C LEU A 130 24.36 -2.82 -17.97
N GLY A 131 24.78 -3.02 -16.72
CA GLY A 131 25.98 -2.37 -16.16
C GLY A 131 25.80 -0.86 -15.95
N GLU A 132 24.55 -0.41 -15.78
CA GLU A 132 24.17 1.01 -15.70
C GLU A 132 23.66 1.42 -14.30
N GLU A 133 24.11 0.75 -13.24
CA GLU A 133 23.68 1.04 -11.87
C GLU A 133 23.93 2.49 -11.44
N SER A 134 24.94 3.14 -12.02
CA SER A 134 25.23 4.55 -11.80
C SER A 134 24.12 5.49 -12.24
N LEU A 135 23.21 5.03 -13.10
CA LEU A 135 22.04 5.79 -13.56
C LEU A 135 20.81 5.65 -12.64
N LEU A 136 20.82 4.72 -11.68
CA LEU A 136 19.70 4.51 -10.75
C LEU A 136 19.23 5.79 -10.04
N PRO A 137 20.07 6.73 -9.63
CA PRO A 137 19.62 7.98 -9.02
C PRO A 137 18.75 8.88 -9.94
N ARG A 138 18.66 8.58 -11.23
CA ARG A 138 17.78 9.29 -12.18
C ARG A 138 16.34 8.79 -12.14
N ALA A 139 16.14 7.56 -11.69
CA ALA A 139 14.81 6.99 -11.56
C ALA A 139 14.07 7.59 -10.35
N ARG A 140 12.75 7.59 -10.39
CA ARG A 140 11.90 8.10 -9.32
C ARG A 140 10.65 7.24 -9.15
N ILE A 141 10.32 6.95 -7.89
CA ILE A 141 9.13 6.20 -7.52
C ILE A 141 8.31 7.07 -6.56
N ASP A 142 7.11 7.44 -6.96
CA ASP A 142 6.13 8.09 -6.09
C ASP A 142 5.21 7.00 -5.52
N ALA A 143 5.03 6.96 -4.19
CA ALA A 143 4.16 6.01 -3.51
C ALA A 143 3.12 6.76 -2.68
N THR A 144 1.84 6.39 -2.85
CA THR A 144 0.73 7.04 -2.16
C THR A 144 -0.20 6.01 -1.56
N ASP A 145 -0.72 6.30 -0.38
CA ASP A 145 -1.79 5.54 0.26
C ASP A 145 -2.66 6.47 1.12
N VAL A 146 -3.88 6.05 1.41
CA VAL A 146 -4.79 6.76 2.32
C VAL A 146 -4.48 6.41 3.78
N ASP A 147 -3.88 5.25 4.03
CA ASP A 147 -3.49 4.75 5.33
C ASP A 147 -2.11 5.31 5.75
N ARG A 148 -2.12 6.19 6.75
CA ARG A 148 -0.89 6.83 7.26
C ARG A 148 0.06 5.84 7.93
N GLU A 149 -0.46 4.88 8.68
CA GLU A 149 0.36 3.87 9.36
C GLU A 149 1.10 3.00 8.35
N SER A 150 0.43 2.62 7.26
CA SER A 150 1.06 1.93 6.15
C SER A 150 2.17 2.76 5.49
N LEU A 151 1.98 4.06 5.31
CA LEU A 151 3.02 4.95 4.79
C LEU A 151 4.22 5.07 5.73
N GLU A 152 4.01 5.06 7.03
CA GLU A 152 5.10 5.05 8.02
C GLU A 152 5.90 3.75 7.96
N ARG A 153 5.23 2.60 7.82
CA ARG A 153 5.89 1.30 7.57
C ARG A 153 6.69 1.31 6.27
N THR A 154 6.12 1.87 5.20
CA THR A 154 6.83 2.06 3.93
C THR A 154 8.11 2.87 4.11
N ARG A 155 8.06 3.96 4.89
CA ARG A 155 9.25 4.78 5.18
C ARG A 155 10.28 4.05 6.02
N ALA A 156 9.84 3.24 6.97
CA ALA A 156 10.72 2.46 7.82
C ALA A 156 11.51 1.40 7.03
N GLY A 157 10.96 0.91 5.90
CA GLY A 157 11.59 -0.09 5.06
C GLY A 157 11.90 -1.39 5.81
N ASP A 158 11.04 -1.76 6.77
CA ASP A 158 11.20 -2.92 7.65
C ASP A 158 9.99 -3.83 7.51
N PHE A 159 10.18 -5.04 6.99
CA PHE A 159 9.14 -5.92 6.51
C PHE A 159 9.17 -7.28 7.19
N PRO A 160 8.01 -7.90 7.53
CA PRO A 160 7.96 -9.27 8.00
C PRO A 160 8.40 -10.26 6.91
N GLU A 161 9.07 -11.35 7.30
CA GLU A 161 9.50 -12.41 6.40
C GLU A 161 8.36 -12.96 5.53
N SER A 162 7.15 -13.04 6.08
CA SER A 162 5.97 -13.56 5.38
C SER A 162 5.60 -12.78 4.11
N THR A 163 6.01 -11.51 3.99
CA THR A 163 5.73 -10.69 2.81
C THR A 163 6.61 -11.03 1.61
N PHE A 164 7.68 -11.79 1.81
CA PHE A 164 8.62 -12.22 0.78
C PHE A 164 8.27 -13.56 0.11
N SER A 165 7.16 -14.17 0.47
CA SER A 165 6.79 -15.54 0.04
C SER A 165 6.69 -15.72 -1.49
N GLU A 166 6.51 -14.64 -2.26
CA GLU A 166 6.44 -14.67 -3.74
C GLU A 166 7.70 -14.07 -4.39
N MET A 167 8.60 -13.47 -3.61
CA MET A 167 9.82 -12.87 -4.12
C MET A 167 10.91 -13.94 -4.34
N PRO A 168 11.65 -13.89 -5.47
CA PRO A 168 12.80 -14.78 -5.67
C PRO A 168 13.83 -14.65 -4.53
N PRO A 169 14.29 -15.78 -3.94
CA PRO A 169 15.17 -15.74 -2.77
C PRO A 169 16.52 -15.05 -2.99
N ASP A 170 17.03 -15.10 -4.22
CA ASP A 170 18.27 -14.43 -4.61
C ASP A 170 18.12 -12.90 -4.59
N LEU A 171 16.97 -12.37 -5.03
CA LEU A 171 16.65 -10.95 -4.94
C LEU A 171 16.45 -10.51 -3.48
N THR A 172 15.78 -11.34 -2.67
CA THR A 172 15.66 -11.07 -1.24
C THR A 172 17.02 -10.91 -0.58
N ARG A 173 17.94 -11.86 -0.80
CA ARG A 173 19.31 -11.79 -0.25
C ARG A 173 20.12 -10.61 -0.77
N ARG A 174 19.89 -10.18 -2.00
CA ARG A 174 20.64 -9.09 -2.64
C ARG A 174 20.21 -7.72 -2.14
N TYR A 175 18.91 -7.52 -1.94
CA TYR A 175 18.34 -6.20 -1.68
C TYR A 175 17.90 -5.96 -0.25
N PHE A 176 17.77 -7.01 0.56
CA PHE A 176 17.28 -6.91 1.92
C PHE A 176 18.25 -7.59 2.89
N THR A 177 18.42 -6.97 4.06
CA THR A 177 19.22 -7.53 5.14
C THR A 177 18.30 -8.17 6.18
N ALA A 178 18.58 -9.42 6.55
CA ALA A 178 17.87 -10.10 7.63
C ALA A 178 18.10 -9.35 8.95
N GLY A 179 17.02 -9.04 9.65
CA GLY A 179 17.01 -8.43 10.96
C GLY A 179 16.54 -9.39 12.05
N ALA A 180 16.33 -8.86 13.26
CA ALA A 180 15.77 -9.62 14.36
C ALA A 180 14.29 -9.98 14.12
N MET A 181 13.75 -10.99 14.85
CA MET A 181 12.34 -11.37 14.84
C MET A 181 11.76 -11.71 13.46
N ARG A 182 12.54 -12.38 12.59
CA ARG A 182 12.09 -12.77 11.24
C ARG A 182 11.60 -11.57 10.42
N ARG A 183 12.36 -10.50 10.44
CA ARG A 183 12.11 -9.30 9.66
C ARG A 183 13.28 -9.03 8.72
N TYR A 184 13.00 -8.30 7.65
CA TYR A 184 13.98 -7.87 6.66
C TYR A 184 13.96 -6.36 6.53
N ARG A 185 15.13 -5.75 6.44
CA ARG A 185 15.30 -4.32 6.19
C ARG A 185 15.85 -4.07 4.81
N ALA A 186 15.53 -2.91 4.26
CA ALA A 186 15.97 -2.47 2.94
C ALA A 186 17.06 -1.38 3.01
N PRO A 187 18.20 -1.54 3.77
CA PRO A 187 19.17 -0.49 3.95
C PRO A 187 19.93 -0.19 2.65
N HIS A 188 20.23 -1.20 1.86
CA HIS A 188 20.95 -1.04 0.59
C HIS A 188 20.12 -0.32 -0.47
N MET A 189 18.83 -0.59 -0.55
CA MET A 189 17.95 0.09 -1.49
C MET A 189 17.81 1.58 -1.17
N LEU A 190 17.73 1.91 0.12
CA LEU A 190 17.69 3.29 0.58
C LEU A 190 19.01 4.03 0.27
N SER A 191 20.15 3.35 0.37
CA SER A 191 21.48 3.94 0.17
C SER A 191 21.92 3.97 -1.29
N LEU A 192 21.83 2.85 -2.01
CA LEU A 192 22.31 2.72 -3.39
C LEU A 192 21.49 3.52 -4.41
N MET A 193 20.18 3.67 -4.15
CA MET A 193 19.27 4.36 -5.07
C MET A 193 19.00 5.82 -4.67
N GLY A 194 19.60 6.32 -3.58
CA GLY A 194 19.21 7.62 -3.06
C GLY A 194 17.73 7.67 -2.70
N LEU A 195 17.16 6.57 -2.24
CA LEU A 195 15.72 6.35 -2.01
C LEU A 195 15.03 7.38 -1.11
N PRO A 196 15.68 8.09 -0.17
CA PRO A 196 15.06 9.27 0.43
C PRO A 196 14.69 10.33 -0.62
N LYS A 197 15.35 10.32 -1.78
CA LYS A 197 15.05 11.21 -2.93
C LYS A 197 14.18 10.55 -3.99
N LEU A 198 14.18 9.23 -4.09
CA LEU A 198 13.45 8.44 -5.09
C LEU A 198 12.01 8.11 -4.65
N LEU A 199 11.82 7.76 -3.38
CA LEU A 199 10.50 7.40 -2.86
C LEU A 199 9.83 8.63 -2.25
N ARG A 200 8.96 9.30 -3.00
CA ARG A 200 8.08 10.34 -2.46
C ARG A 200 6.82 9.68 -1.92
N ILE A 201 6.70 9.69 -0.60
CA ILE A 201 5.53 9.18 0.10
C ILE A 201 4.62 10.37 0.42
N CYS A 202 3.44 10.42 -0.18
CA CYS A 202 2.52 11.54 -0.03
C CYS A 202 1.17 11.07 0.52
N THR A 203 0.72 11.70 1.60
CA THR A 203 -0.62 11.51 2.19
C THR A 203 -1.69 12.39 1.54
N SER A 204 -1.33 13.26 0.60
CA SER A 204 -2.15 14.43 0.24
C SER A 204 -2.83 14.35 -1.13
N TYR A 205 -3.23 13.17 -1.62
CA TYR A 205 -4.02 13.13 -2.86
C TYR A 205 -5.52 13.38 -2.65
N LEU A 206 -6.00 13.40 -1.41
CA LEU A 206 -7.43 13.60 -1.09
C LEU A 206 -7.76 14.99 -0.49
N SER A 207 -6.79 15.87 -0.28
CA SER A 207 -7.03 17.19 0.35
C SER A 207 -7.08 18.37 -0.63
N ARG A 208 -7.13 18.11 -1.95
CA ARG A 208 -7.33 19.17 -2.95
C ARG A 208 -8.55 18.86 -3.81
N ARG A 209 -9.73 19.05 -3.21
CA ARG A 209 -10.96 19.48 -3.89
C ARG A 209 -11.79 20.28 -2.90
#